data_22a389982986c7f1ac29a649d51c792b
#
_entry.id   22a389982986c7f1ac29a649d51c792b
#
_cell.length_a   1.000
_cell.length_b   1.000
_cell.length_c   1.000
_cell.angle_alpha   90.00
_cell.angle_beta   90.00
_cell.angle_gamma   90.00
#
_symmetry.space_group_name_H-M   'P 1'
#
loop_
_entity.id
_entity.type
_entity.pdbx_description
1 polymer ?
#
loop_
_entity_poly.entity_id
_entity_poly.type
_entity_poly.pdbx_seq_one_letter_code
_entity_poly.pdbx_strand_id
1 'polypeptide(L)'
;PTLKHFCANNTENERGTASSDIEPRTLNEYYYAAFERPITCGGAYSVMAAYNELSGVPAVINPDIQKVLKDKWGLGFVVTDGGDFSQNVTFHGYSTSHAETIALAIKNGTDVMTDCEDVVQAAVFEAVKSGLVSEKDIDKALYNTMLARFRLGEFDEKHPFSDIDESVLDCDEHKKLNHRAALEQAVLIKNNGILPLDTNKSVAVIGLNGNCNLMDWYTGYSSYNTTILDGISGKFAGAMYDNGCDRVVIKSELTGKYLGVSDDDTVSAIYEKDDPRALFEKAEYGHDETTYRALYNNRYITENTCKCDSESTYRWYSQEIMKPQKHGDKVLYRTYFGKALGVDEKGKLTLVKQFGLSDDKMFSEEIVSDGIRRAAELAEKADYAIVCIGNDPMIVAREMYDRKTLSLPAHDSALAKAVYSTNNKCVM
;
A
#
# COMPACT_ATOMS: atom_id res chain seq x y z
N PRO A 1 -5.35 1.30 23.92
CA PRO A 1 -4.73 1.38 22.61
C PRO A 1 -3.33 0.77 22.62
N THR A 2 -2.86 0.27 21.48
CA THR A 2 -1.48 -0.20 21.25
C THR A 2 -0.77 0.83 20.39
N LEU A 3 0.26 1.48 20.92
CA LEU A 3 1.04 2.47 20.19
C LEU A 3 2.02 1.78 19.25
N LYS A 4 2.21 2.33 18.04
CA LYS A 4 3.12 1.69 17.07
C LYS A 4 3.78 2.68 16.11
N HIS A 5 4.97 2.34 15.62
CA HIS A 5 5.81 1.18 16.02
C HIS A 5 7.00 1.68 16.83
N PHE A 6 7.33 1.03 17.94
CA PHE A 6 8.44 1.43 18.80
C PHE A 6 9.73 0.75 18.36
N CYS A 7 10.71 1.52 17.93
CA CYS A 7 10.71 2.95 17.61
C CYS A 7 11.62 3.25 16.41
N ALA A 8 11.50 4.47 15.92
CA ALA A 8 12.41 5.02 14.91
C ALA A 8 12.42 4.30 13.54
N ASN A 9 11.35 3.60 13.18
CA ASN A 9 11.15 3.02 11.86
C ASN A 9 10.61 4.11 10.90
N ASN A 10 11.48 5.07 10.54
CA ASN A 10 11.12 6.20 9.68
C ASN A 10 11.43 5.95 8.19
N THR A 11 12.12 4.85 7.88
CA THR A 11 12.48 4.42 6.54
C THR A 11 11.90 3.04 6.30
N GLU A 12 11.03 2.93 5.29
CA GLU A 12 10.39 1.66 4.95
C GLU A 12 11.30 0.73 4.15
N ASN A 13 12.15 1.33 3.28
CA ASN A 13 13.10 0.54 2.51
C ASN A 13 14.11 -0.13 3.46
N GLU A 14 14.30 -1.45 3.26
CA GLU A 14 15.25 -2.26 4.01
C GLU A 14 15.01 -2.29 5.53
N ARG A 15 13.80 -1.95 6.02
CA ARG A 15 13.47 -1.88 7.44
C ARG A 15 13.76 -3.18 8.22
N GLY A 16 13.74 -4.34 7.56
CA GLY A 16 14.08 -5.64 8.17
C GLY A 16 15.59 -5.91 8.29
N THR A 17 16.45 -4.99 7.84
CA THR A 17 17.92 -5.12 7.89
C THR A 17 18.62 -3.83 8.28
N ALA A 18 17.88 -2.71 8.37
CA ALA A 18 18.45 -1.39 8.65
C ALA A 18 18.49 -1.09 10.14
N SER A 19 19.57 -0.42 10.57
CA SER A 19 19.71 0.14 11.91
C SER A 19 19.45 1.64 11.94
N SER A 20 18.61 2.08 12.88
CA SER A 20 18.40 3.50 13.19
C SER A 20 19.37 3.91 14.29
N ASP A 21 20.54 4.45 13.90
CA ASP A 21 21.57 4.87 14.81
C ASP A 21 21.32 6.32 15.26
N ILE A 22 20.88 6.49 16.48
CA ILE A 22 20.38 7.76 17.00
C ILE A 22 21.13 8.14 18.27
N GLU A 23 21.58 9.39 18.35
CA GLU A 23 22.18 9.91 19.57
C GLU A 23 21.20 9.85 20.77
N PRO A 24 21.66 9.51 21.98
CA PRO A 24 20.81 9.35 23.17
C PRO A 24 19.89 10.55 23.46
N ARG A 25 20.35 11.76 23.22
CA ARG A 25 19.54 12.96 23.42
C ARG A 25 18.36 13.01 22.42
N THR A 26 18.65 12.87 21.16
CA THR A 26 17.61 12.86 20.10
C THR A 26 16.65 11.69 20.30
N LEU A 27 17.14 10.52 20.69
CA LEU A 27 16.32 9.36 20.99
C LEU A 27 15.31 9.68 22.11
N ASN A 28 15.76 10.28 23.21
CA ASN A 28 14.89 10.60 24.35
C ASN A 28 13.97 11.80 24.08
N GLU A 29 14.50 12.90 23.52
CA GLU A 29 13.75 14.16 23.38
C GLU A 29 12.77 14.14 22.17
N TYR A 30 13.01 13.30 21.17
CA TYR A 30 12.20 13.26 19.96
C TYR A 30 11.48 11.91 19.77
N TYR A 31 12.22 10.81 19.60
CA TYR A 31 11.62 9.52 19.27
C TYR A 31 10.84 8.92 20.45
N TYR A 32 11.39 8.93 21.64
CA TYR A 32 10.71 8.39 22.82
C TYR A 32 9.56 9.28 23.30
N ALA A 33 9.65 10.59 23.12
CA ALA A 33 8.61 11.53 23.53
C ALA A 33 7.23 11.24 22.90
N ALA A 34 7.21 10.69 21.69
CA ALA A 34 5.99 10.29 20.99
C ALA A 34 5.27 9.12 21.70
N PHE A 35 6.01 8.28 22.42
CA PHE A 35 5.47 7.14 23.19
C PHE A 35 5.28 7.47 24.66
N GLU A 36 6.20 8.23 25.27
CA GLU A 36 6.16 8.57 26.70
C GLU A 36 4.84 9.24 27.10
N ARG A 37 4.43 10.28 26.39
CA ARG A 37 3.22 11.04 26.73
C ARG A 37 1.93 10.21 26.64
N PRO A 38 1.65 9.49 25.55
CA PRO A 38 0.48 8.62 25.49
C PRO A 38 0.47 7.55 26.58
N ILE A 39 1.62 7.02 27.01
CA ILE A 39 1.72 6.03 28.07
C ILE A 39 1.48 6.69 29.42
N THR A 40 2.29 7.71 29.79
CA THR A 40 2.32 8.27 31.14
C THR A 40 1.13 9.20 31.44
N CYS A 41 0.62 9.90 30.44
CA CYS A 41 -0.48 10.86 30.58
C CYS A 41 -1.79 10.38 29.92
N GLY A 42 -1.71 9.61 28.83
CA GLY A 42 -2.86 9.15 28.06
C GLY A 42 -3.39 7.79 28.48
N GLY A 43 -2.68 7.04 29.34
CA GLY A 43 -3.09 5.70 29.77
C GLY A 43 -3.02 4.62 28.69
N ALA A 44 -2.19 4.82 27.64
CA ALA A 44 -1.93 3.77 26.67
C ALA A 44 -1.26 2.59 27.38
N TYR A 45 -1.80 1.37 27.16
CA TYR A 45 -1.44 0.22 27.99
C TYR A 45 -0.46 -0.73 27.29
N SER A 46 -0.36 -0.64 25.98
CA SER A 46 0.52 -1.51 25.19
C SER A 46 1.25 -0.77 24.07
N VAL A 47 2.33 -1.39 23.60
CA VAL A 47 3.17 -0.92 22.50
C VAL A 47 3.46 -2.09 21.56
N MET A 48 3.52 -1.83 20.24
CA MET A 48 4.02 -2.76 19.26
C MET A 48 5.45 -2.37 18.86
N ALA A 49 6.37 -3.34 18.89
CA ALA A 49 7.75 -3.13 18.47
C ALA A 49 7.85 -2.87 16.95
N ALA A 50 8.92 -2.21 16.52
CA ALA A 50 9.18 -1.91 15.11
C ALA A 50 10.09 -2.97 14.47
N TYR A 51 10.09 -3.02 13.15
CA TYR A 51 10.91 -3.99 12.38
C TYR A 51 12.40 -3.68 12.33
N ASN A 52 12.80 -2.41 12.50
CA ASN A 52 14.19 -1.99 12.36
C ASN A 52 15.00 -2.30 13.61
N GLU A 53 16.33 -2.25 13.45
CA GLU A 53 17.23 -2.16 14.60
C GLU A 53 17.28 -0.74 15.16
N LEU A 54 17.47 -0.64 16.45
CA LEU A 54 17.79 0.60 17.15
C LEU A 54 19.23 0.49 17.67
N SER A 55 20.13 1.25 17.08
CA SER A 55 21.56 1.20 17.40
C SER A 55 22.14 -0.22 17.36
N GLY A 56 21.84 -0.97 16.30
CA GLY A 56 22.34 -2.32 16.05
C GLY A 56 21.64 -3.43 16.84
N VAL A 57 20.53 -3.13 17.54
CA VAL A 57 19.73 -4.13 18.26
C VAL A 57 18.31 -4.13 17.70
N PRO A 58 17.80 -5.26 17.19
CA PRO A 58 16.41 -5.36 16.72
C PRO A 58 15.41 -4.87 17.78
N ALA A 59 14.44 -4.07 17.35
CA ALA A 59 13.55 -3.38 18.29
C ALA A 59 12.78 -4.36 19.19
N VAL A 60 12.39 -5.53 18.66
CA VAL A 60 11.63 -6.55 19.40
C VAL A 60 12.40 -7.18 20.58
N ILE A 61 13.72 -7.14 20.54
CA ILE A 61 14.60 -7.65 21.62
C ILE A 61 15.39 -6.54 22.33
N ASN A 62 15.06 -5.27 22.07
CA ASN A 62 15.78 -4.15 22.60
C ASN A 62 15.56 -4.01 24.12
N PRO A 63 16.63 -3.90 24.94
CA PRO A 63 16.53 -3.76 26.41
C PRO A 63 15.71 -2.56 26.88
N ASP A 64 15.55 -1.52 26.07
CA ASP A 64 14.76 -0.34 26.41
C ASP A 64 13.26 -0.63 26.54
N ILE A 65 12.78 -1.74 25.97
CA ILE A 65 11.43 -2.23 26.23
C ILE A 65 11.23 -2.44 27.75
N GLN A 66 12.10 -3.18 28.39
CA GLN A 66 11.98 -3.38 29.86
C GLN A 66 12.34 -2.10 30.62
N LYS A 67 13.48 -1.51 30.31
CA LYS A 67 14.05 -0.41 31.13
C LYS A 67 13.27 0.89 31.02
N VAL A 68 12.81 1.23 29.78
CA VAL A 68 12.17 2.51 29.52
C VAL A 68 10.66 2.35 29.49
N LEU A 69 10.12 1.47 28.63
CA LEU A 69 8.66 1.36 28.49
C LEU A 69 8.01 0.84 29.77
N LYS A 70 8.53 -0.25 30.36
CA LYS A 70 7.93 -0.88 31.53
C LYS A 70 8.37 -0.27 32.84
N ASP A 71 9.68 -0.25 33.12
CA ASP A 71 10.18 0.16 34.45
C ASP A 71 10.04 1.66 34.67
N LYS A 72 10.31 2.50 33.66
CA LYS A 72 10.26 3.96 33.81
C LYS A 72 8.86 4.53 33.53
N TRP A 73 8.14 4.05 32.48
CA TRP A 73 6.84 4.63 32.09
C TRP A 73 5.63 3.81 32.53
N GLY A 74 5.82 2.61 33.06
CA GLY A 74 4.74 1.78 33.59
C GLY A 74 3.86 1.12 32.57
N LEU A 75 4.40 0.84 31.36
CA LEU A 75 3.68 0.15 30.29
C LEU A 75 3.25 -1.26 30.71
N GLY A 76 2.03 -1.67 30.32
CA GLY A 76 1.48 -2.97 30.67
C GLY A 76 2.14 -4.13 29.93
N PHE A 77 2.14 -4.11 28.58
CA PHE A 77 2.74 -5.17 27.78
C PHE A 77 3.24 -4.67 26.41
N VAL A 78 4.10 -5.48 25.78
CA VAL A 78 4.64 -5.23 24.44
C VAL A 78 4.35 -6.42 23.55
N VAL A 79 3.94 -6.13 22.31
CA VAL A 79 3.69 -7.10 21.24
C VAL A 79 4.66 -6.87 20.09
N THR A 80 5.06 -7.93 19.37
CA THR A 80 5.81 -7.80 18.10
C THR A 80 4.87 -7.38 16.96
N ASP A 81 5.42 -6.81 15.90
CA ASP A 81 4.69 -6.72 14.63
C ASP A 81 4.67 -8.08 13.93
N GLY A 82 3.87 -8.23 12.86
CA GLY A 82 3.66 -9.50 12.17
C GLY A 82 4.95 -10.03 11.50
N GLY A 83 5.41 -11.21 11.91
CA GLY A 83 6.65 -11.81 11.40
C GLY A 83 7.95 -11.23 11.96
N ASP A 84 7.91 -10.19 12.78
CA ASP A 84 9.07 -9.47 13.30
C ASP A 84 10.00 -10.38 14.13
N PHE A 85 9.41 -11.25 14.95
CA PHE A 85 10.17 -12.21 15.74
C PHE A 85 11.07 -13.09 14.85
N SER A 86 10.54 -13.63 13.76
CA SER A 86 11.28 -14.48 12.84
C SER A 86 12.36 -13.73 12.06
N GLN A 87 12.19 -12.43 11.83
CA GLN A 87 13.15 -11.59 11.11
C GLN A 87 14.48 -11.42 11.85
N ASN A 88 14.50 -11.58 13.16
CA ASN A 88 15.76 -11.55 13.94
C ASN A 88 16.77 -12.62 13.49
N VAL A 89 16.27 -13.75 13.00
CA VAL A 89 17.09 -14.83 12.45
C VAL A 89 17.25 -14.67 10.93
N THR A 90 16.14 -14.40 10.21
CA THR A 90 16.11 -14.52 8.74
C THR A 90 16.63 -13.28 8.00
N PHE A 91 16.45 -12.10 8.56
CA PHE A 91 16.84 -10.82 7.93
C PHE A 91 17.97 -10.13 8.69
N HIS A 92 17.78 -9.85 9.98
CA HIS A 92 18.81 -9.19 10.78
C HIS A 92 20.04 -10.09 11.00
N GLY A 93 19.86 -11.42 11.07
CA GLY A 93 20.95 -12.33 11.40
C GLY A 93 21.52 -12.08 12.80
N TYR A 94 20.74 -11.42 13.68
CA TYR A 94 21.17 -11.04 15.04
C TYR A 94 21.23 -12.26 15.96
N SER A 95 20.21 -13.11 15.91
CA SER A 95 20.14 -14.36 16.65
C SER A 95 20.48 -15.55 15.74
N THR A 96 21.10 -16.59 16.30
CA THR A 96 21.45 -17.82 15.60
C THR A 96 20.27 -18.79 15.50
N SER A 97 19.25 -18.60 16.34
CA SER A 97 18.04 -19.43 16.37
C SER A 97 16.83 -18.67 16.91
N HIS A 98 15.63 -19.16 16.58
CA HIS A 98 14.39 -18.63 17.16
C HIS A 98 14.31 -18.83 18.68
N ALA A 99 14.96 -19.89 19.23
CA ALA A 99 15.04 -20.09 20.67
C ALA A 99 15.87 -19.01 21.39
N GLU A 100 16.93 -18.56 20.75
CA GLU A 100 17.72 -17.41 21.26
C GLU A 100 16.91 -16.11 21.16
N THR A 101 16.24 -15.86 20.05
CA THR A 101 15.39 -14.68 19.87
C THR A 101 14.29 -14.60 20.94
N ILE A 102 13.54 -15.70 21.18
CA ILE A 102 12.46 -15.70 22.16
C ILE A 102 12.99 -15.45 23.58
N ALA A 103 14.16 -16.00 23.90
CA ALA A 103 14.80 -15.80 25.20
C ALA A 103 15.18 -14.32 25.41
N LEU A 104 15.75 -13.68 24.39
CA LEU A 104 16.10 -12.26 24.46
C LEU A 104 14.84 -11.39 24.54
N ALA A 105 13.82 -11.67 23.73
CA ALA A 105 12.56 -10.93 23.69
C ALA A 105 11.86 -10.95 25.05
N ILE A 106 11.63 -12.14 25.63
CA ILE A 106 10.96 -12.29 26.94
C ILE A 106 11.77 -11.62 28.05
N LYS A 107 13.09 -11.81 28.10
CA LYS A 107 13.95 -11.21 29.13
C LYS A 107 14.03 -9.70 29.03
N ASN A 108 13.91 -9.16 27.84
CA ASN A 108 13.91 -7.72 27.57
C ASN A 108 12.51 -7.11 27.59
N GLY A 109 11.47 -7.89 27.91
CA GLY A 109 10.15 -7.36 28.23
C GLY A 109 9.11 -7.41 27.11
N THR A 110 9.39 -8.08 25.98
CA THR A 110 8.37 -8.37 24.96
C THR A 110 7.53 -9.56 25.42
N ASP A 111 6.21 -9.41 25.42
CA ASP A 111 5.29 -10.34 26.06
C ASP A 111 4.52 -11.21 25.04
N VAL A 112 4.26 -10.70 23.84
CA VAL A 112 3.42 -11.37 22.81
C VAL A 112 4.15 -11.39 21.48
N MET A 113 4.16 -12.56 20.84
CA MET A 113 4.73 -12.76 19.50
C MET A 113 3.61 -12.96 18.48
N THR A 114 3.58 -12.14 17.43
CA THR A 114 2.57 -12.18 16.35
C THR A 114 3.10 -12.87 15.10
N ASP A 115 3.79 -13.98 15.29
CA ASP A 115 4.36 -14.81 14.25
C ASP A 115 3.57 -16.10 14.05
N CYS A 116 4.03 -16.95 13.12
CA CYS A 116 3.47 -18.29 12.94
C CYS A 116 3.53 -19.07 14.26
N GLU A 117 2.37 -19.57 14.70
CA GLU A 117 2.21 -20.23 15.99
C GLU A 117 3.20 -21.40 16.17
N ASP A 118 3.34 -22.26 15.16
CA ASP A 118 4.24 -23.41 15.21
C ASP A 118 5.70 -23.00 15.44
N VAL A 119 6.13 -21.89 14.82
CA VAL A 119 7.51 -21.36 14.97
C VAL A 119 7.72 -20.84 16.39
N VAL A 120 6.76 -20.07 16.90
CA VAL A 120 6.84 -19.49 18.25
C VAL A 120 6.81 -20.59 19.32
N GLN A 121 5.89 -21.56 19.21
CA GLN A 121 5.80 -22.66 20.16
C GLN A 121 7.09 -23.50 20.17
N ALA A 122 7.60 -23.87 19.00
CA ALA A 122 8.86 -24.61 18.91
C ALA A 122 10.03 -23.84 19.55
N ALA A 123 10.09 -22.53 19.30
CA ALA A 123 11.12 -21.67 19.88
C ALA A 123 11.04 -21.62 21.43
N VAL A 124 9.84 -21.47 21.99
CA VAL A 124 9.63 -21.47 23.45
C VAL A 124 10.04 -22.79 24.07
N PHE A 125 9.58 -23.93 23.49
CA PHE A 125 9.95 -25.26 24.02
C PHE A 125 11.46 -25.50 24.00
N GLU A 126 12.13 -25.14 22.92
CA GLU A 126 13.58 -25.29 22.82
C GLU A 126 14.31 -24.35 23.77
N ALA A 127 13.85 -23.10 23.95
CA ALA A 127 14.43 -22.14 24.87
C ALA A 127 14.34 -22.61 26.35
N VAL A 128 13.20 -23.18 26.74
CA VAL A 128 13.02 -23.77 28.09
C VAL A 128 13.93 -24.99 28.26
N LYS A 129 13.90 -25.92 27.30
CA LYS A 129 14.70 -27.13 27.33
C LYS A 129 16.21 -26.86 27.41
N SER A 130 16.66 -25.81 26.70
CA SER A 130 18.06 -25.39 26.70
C SER A 130 18.42 -24.45 27.87
N GLY A 131 17.47 -24.15 28.76
CA GLY A 131 17.69 -23.29 29.92
C GLY A 131 17.92 -21.81 29.57
N LEU A 132 17.57 -21.38 28.36
CA LEU A 132 17.67 -20.00 27.93
C LEU A 132 16.63 -19.11 28.60
N VAL A 133 15.45 -19.65 28.89
CA VAL A 133 14.38 -19.04 29.69
C VAL A 133 13.89 -20.00 30.76
N SER A 134 13.38 -19.45 31.85
CA SER A 134 12.68 -20.20 32.89
C SER A 134 11.17 -20.08 32.75
N GLU A 135 10.39 -20.99 33.35
CA GLU A 135 8.94 -20.87 33.45
C GLU A 135 8.50 -19.54 34.07
N LYS A 136 9.27 -19.00 35.03
CA LYS A 136 8.99 -17.70 35.65
C LYS A 136 9.07 -16.54 34.66
N ASP A 137 9.97 -16.61 33.68
CA ASP A 137 10.08 -15.59 32.64
C ASP A 137 8.84 -15.63 31.72
N ILE A 138 8.35 -16.82 31.38
CA ILE A 138 7.13 -17.03 30.61
C ILE A 138 5.90 -16.58 31.42
N ASP A 139 5.81 -16.99 32.70
CA ASP A 139 4.72 -16.57 33.60
C ASP A 139 4.61 -15.05 33.70
N LYS A 140 5.75 -14.34 33.74
CA LYS A 140 5.77 -12.88 33.79
C LYS A 140 5.14 -12.27 32.51
N ALA A 141 5.52 -12.75 31.34
CA ALA A 141 4.98 -12.31 30.05
C ALA A 141 3.47 -12.62 29.95
N LEU A 142 3.10 -13.85 30.31
CA LEU A 142 1.71 -14.29 30.36
C LEU A 142 0.88 -13.46 31.35
N TYR A 143 1.40 -13.18 32.54
CA TYR A 143 0.73 -12.33 33.53
C TYR A 143 0.38 -10.95 32.98
N ASN A 144 1.33 -10.29 32.30
CA ASN A 144 1.11 -8.96 31.73
C ASN A 144 -0.04 -8.94 30.71
N THR A 145 -0.09 -9.93 29.84
CA THR A 145 -1.14 -10.04 28.83
C THR A 145 -2.49 -10.47 29.43
N MET A 146 -2.49 -11.44 30.33
CA MET A 146 -3.71 -11.87 31.01
C MET A 146 -4.29 -10.76 31.87
N LEU A 147 -3.47 -9.95 32.53
CA LEU A 147 -3.97 -8.78 33.29
C LEU A 147 -4.72 -7.78 32.37
N ALA A 148 -4.22 -7.57 31.14
CA ALA A 148 -4.94 -6.74 30.16
C ALA A 148 -6.32 -7.33 29.82
N ARG A 149 -6.38 -8.63 29.56
CA ARG A 149 -7.63 -9.34 29.21
C ARG A 149 -8.64 -9.31 30.36
N PHE A 150 -8.17 -9.52 31.61
CA PHE A 150 -9.02 -9.38 32.79
C PHE A 150 -9.54 -7.94 32.94
N ARG A 151 -8.71 -6.93 32.72
CA ARG A 151 -9.12 -5.51 32.77
C ARG A 151 -10.11 -5.13 31.68
N LEU A 152 -10.08 -5.81 30.54
CA LEU A 152 -11.05 -5.64 29.45
C LEU A 152 -12.37 -6.34 29.70
N GLY A 153 -12.48 -7.16 30.76
CA GLY A 153 -13.69 -7.90 31.10
C GLY A 153 -13.92 -9.15 30.25
N GLU A 154 -12.89 -9.67 29.57
CA GLU A 154 -13.03 -10.84 28.68
C GLU A 154 -13.55 -12.10 29.41
N PHE A 155 -13.35 -12.16 30.74
CA PHE A 155 -13.75 -13.30 31.58
C PHE A 155 -15.00 -13.01 32.41
N ASP A 156 -15.60 -11.82 32.28
CA ASP A 156 -16.80 -11.43 32.98
C ASP A 156 -18.05 -11.94 32.23
N GLU A 157 -19.06 -12.43 32.97
CA GLU A 157 -20.34 -12.84 32.36
C GLU A 157 -21.01 -11.69 31.61
N LYS A 158 -20.84 -10.47 32.12
CA LYS A 158 -21.35 -9.22 31.51
C LYS A 158 -20.30 -8.12 31.65
N HIS A 159 -20.08 -7.43 30.54
CA HIS A 159 -19.24 -6.21 30.49
C HIS A 159 -20.00 -5.11 29.72
N PRO A 160 -19.56 -3.85 29.77
CA PRO A 160 -20.29 -2.71 29.17
C PRO A 160 -20.66 -2.84 27.70
N PHE A 161 -20.02 -3.76 26.98
CA PHE A 161 -20.21 -3.97 25.54
C PHE A 161 -20.90 -5.30 25.18
N SER A 162 -21.39 -6.07 26.18
CA SER A 162 -22.00 -7.39 25.96
C SER A 162 -23.29 -7.34 25.12
N ASP A 163 -23.99 -6.20 25.14
CA ASP A 163 -25.26 -6.01 24.42
C ASP A 163 -25.07 -5.39 23.03
N ILE A 164 -23.83 -5.19 22.58
CA ILE A 164 -23.54 -4.70 21.22
C ILE A 164 -23.58 -5.89 20.26
N ASP A 165 -24.51 -5.86 19.35
CA ASP A 165 -24.66 -6.87 18.29
C ASP A 165 -24.27 -6.34 16.91
N GLU A 166 -24.47 -7.16 15.88
CA GLU A 166 -24.10 -6.82 14.50
C GLU A 166 -24.88 -5.65 13.91
N SER A 167 -25.98 -5.21 14.53
CA SER A 167 -26.80 -4.09 14.04
C SER A 167 -26.06 -2.75 14.05
N VAL A 168 -24.98 -2.63 14.82
CA VAL A 168 -24.13 -1.43 14.84
C VAL A 168 -23.18 -1.36 13.64
N LEU A 169 -22.96 -2.47 12.93
CA LEU A 169 -22.10 -2.49 11.75
C LEU A 169 -22.77 -1.68 10.63
N ASP A 170 -22.02 -0.73 10.09
CA ASP A 170 -22.46 0.13 8.99
C ASP A 170 -23.83 0.80 9.24
N CYS A 171 -24.13 1.12 10.51
CA CYS A 171 -25.36 1.82 10.90
C CYS A 171 -25.33 3.29 10.42
N ASP A 172 -26.50 3.94 10.44
CA ASP A 172 -26.63 5.31 9.92
C ASP A 172 -25.76 6.33 10.67
N GLU A 173 -25.55 6.14 11.97
CA GLU A 173 -24.66 6.98 12.78
C GLU A 173 -23.21 6.85 12.32
N HIS A 174 -22.74 5.63 12.04
CA HIS A 174 -21.40 5.38 11.54
C HIS A 174 -21.22 5.95 10.13
N LYS A 175 -22.20 5.82 9.24
CA LYS A 175 -22.20 6.43 7.90
C LYS A 175 -22.10 7.95 7.96
N LYS A 176 -22.89 8.60 8.84
CA LYS A 176 -22.83 10.05 9.06
C LYS A 176 -21.48 10.49 9.61
N LEU A 177 -20.91 9.73 10.57
CA LEU A 177 -19.61 10.02 11.13
C LEU A 177 -18.50 9.88 10.08
N ASN A 178 -18.52 8.80 9.29
CA ASN A 178 -17.59 8.58 8.19
C ASN A 178 -17.68 9.70 7.14
N HIS A 179 -18.89 10.09 6.75
CA HIS A 179 -19.08 11.22 5.81
C HIS A 179 -18.51 12.53 6.37
N ARG A 180 -18.76 12.82 7.67
CA ARG A 180 -18.19 14.02 8.31
C ARG A 180 -16.68 13.96 8.35
N ALA A 181 -16.08 12.81 8.70
CA ALA A 181 -14.63 12.63 8.70
C ALA A 181 -14.04 12.85 7.31
N ALA A 182 -14.66 12.33 6.26
CA ALA A 182 -14.23 12.54 4.88
C ALA A 182 -14.25 14.04 4.49
N LEU A 183 -15.28 14.78 4.89
CA LEU A 183 -15.36 16.22 4.65
C LEU A 183 -14.28 16.99 5.41
N GLU A 184 -14.01 16.64 6.66
CA GLU A 184 -13.01 17.30 7.50
C GLU A 184 -11.57 16.99 7.09
N GLN A 185 -11.32 15.90 6.34
CA GLN A 185 -10.01 15.58 5.76
C GLN A 185 -9.65 16.43 4.54
N ALA A 186 -10.65 16.97 3.85
CA ALA A 186 -10.41 17.83 2.68
C ALA A 186 -9.82 19.18 3.09
N VAL A 187 -8.60 19.47 2.64
CA VAL A 187 -7.88 20.72 2.96
C VAL A 187 -7.90 21.65 1.77
N LEU A 188 -8.56 22.81 1.93
CA LEU A 188 -8.56 23.86 0.93
C LEU A 188 -7.26 24.67 1.02
N ILE A 189 -6.28 24.34 0.17
CA ILE A 189 -4.97 25.00 0.17
C ILE A 189 -5.07 26.41 -0.45
N LYS A 190 -5.87 26.55 -1.51
CA LYS A 190 -6.05 27.81 -2.24
C LYS A 190 -7.43 27.89 -2.88
N ASN A 191 -8.08 29.05 -2.78
CA ASN A 191 -9.28 29.37 -3.53
C ASN A 191 -9.16 30.80 -4.07
N ASN A 192 -9.19 30.95 -5.38
CA ASN A 192 -9.16 32.23 -6.07
C ASN A 192 -10.58 32.76 -6.43
N GLY A 193 -11.60 32.25 -5.73
CA GLY A 193 -13.00 32.65 -5.93
C GLY A 193 -13.79 31.73 -6.87
N ILE A 194 -13.20 30.61 -7.34
CA ILE A 194 -13.92 29.65 -8.17
C ILE A 194 -14.91 28.81 -7.35
N LEU A 195 -14.59 28.52 -6.12
CA LEU A 195 -15.46 27.77 -5.20
C LEU A 195 -16.37 28.70 -4.39
N PRO A 196 -17.64 28.31 -4.16
CA PRO A 196 -18.30 27.08 -4.62
C PRO A 196 -18.64 27.12 -6.10
N LEU A 197 -18.65 25.93 -6.74
CA LEU A 197 -19.04 25.79 -8.15
C LEU A 197 -20.56 25.94 -8.30
N ASP A 198 -21.00 26.54 -9.43
CA ASP A 198 -22.42 26.60 -9.82
C ASP A 198 -22.85 25.25 -10.40
N THR A 199 -23.75 24.55 -9.72
CA THR A 199 -24.24 23.22 -10.14
C THR A 199 -25.11 23.21 -11.40
N ASN A 200 -25.49 24.39 -11.92
CA ASN A 200 -26.19 24.51 -13.21
C ASN A 200 -25.24 24.50 -14.40
N LYS A 201 -23.94 24.41 -14.16
CA LYS A 201 -22.88 24.40 -15.17
C LYS A 201 -22.42 22.99 -15.46
N SER A 202 -21.82 22.81 -16.63
CA SER A 202 -21.20 21.55 -17.00
C SER A 202 -19.84 21.36 -16.32
N VAL A 203 -19.48 20.11 -16.03
CA VAL A 203 -18.24 19.76 -15.36
C VAL A 203 -17.57 18.57 -16.00
N ALA A 204 -16.24 18.63 -16.16
CA ALA A 204 -15.40 17.51 -16.55
C ALA A 204 -14.56 17.08 -15.33
N VAL A 205 -14.71 15.82 -14.92
CA VAL A 205 -13.85 15.17 -13.93
C VAL A 205 -12.73 14.48 -14.69
N ILE A 206 -11.49 14.78 -14.34
CA ILE A 206 -10.31 14.37 -15.11
C ILE A 206 -9.27 13.76 -14.18
N GLY A 207 -8.65 12.66 -14.63
CA GLY A 207 -7.59 11.96 -13.91
C GLY A 207 -8.04 10.63 -13.34
N LEU A 208 -7.06 9.73 -13.17
CA LEU A 208 -7.28 8.35 -12.75
C LEU A 208 -8.03 8.29 -11.41
N ASN A 209 -7.64 9.12 -10.45
CA ASN A 209 -8.24 9.18 -9.11
C ASN A 209 -9.67 9.75 -9.07
N GLY A 210 -10.18 10.24 -10.20
CA GLY A 210 -11.56 10.75 -10.29
C GLY A 210 -12.62 9.67 -10.20
N ASN A 211 -12.33 8.45 -10.65
CA ASN A 211 -13.29 7.35 -10.69
C ASN A 211 -12.72 6.05 -10.11
N CYS A 212 -12.03 6.15 -9.00
CA CYS A 212 -11.60 5.00 -8.22
C CYS A 212 -11.64 5.33 -6.73
N ASN A 213 -11.67 4.29 -5.90
CA ASN A 213 -11.41 4.40 -4.47
C ASN A 213 -10.05 3.78 -4.21
N LEU A 214 -9.12 4.63 -3.75
CA LEU A 214 -7.79 4.17 -3.38
C LEU A 214 -7.88 3.33 -2.11
N MET A 215 -7.22 2.20 -2.12
CA MET A 215 -7.21 1.23 -1.03
C MET A 215 -5.77 0.90 -0.67
N ASP A 216 -5.55 0.57 0.60
CA ASP A 216 -4.31 -0.05 1.07
C ASP A 216 -4.63 -1.31 1.86
N TRP A 217 -3.61 -1.96 2.45
CA TRP A 217 -3.79 -3.16 3.26
C TRP A 217 -4.75 -3.04 4.42
N TYR A 218 -4.82 -1.86 5.04
CA TYR A 218 -5.58 -1.57 6.24
C TYR A 218 -6.99 -1.10 5.91
N THR A 219 -7.29 -0.92 4.62
CA THR A 219 -8.65 -0.64 4.13
C THR A 219 -9.50 -1.89 4.23
N GLY A 220 -10.52 -1.87 5.07
CA GLY A 220 -11.50 -2.96 5.18
C GLY A 220 -12.41 -3.04 3.96
N TYR A 221 -13.25 -4.07 3.93
CA TYR A 221 -14.29 -4.20 2.91
C TYR A 221 -15.40 -3.19 3.18
N SER A 222 -15.74 -2.39 2.17
CA SER A 222 -16.85 -1.45 2.22
C SER A 222 -18.12 -2.10 1.69
N SER A 223 -19.26 -1.84 2.33
CA SER A 223 -20.58 -2.26 1.83
C SER A 223 -20.97 -1.51 0.55
N TYR A 224 -20.45 -0.31 0.36
CA TYR A 224 -20.58 0.52 -0.83
C TYR A 224 -19.35 1.41 -0.99
N ASN A 225 -19.11 1.87 -2.21
CA ASN A 225 -18.06 2.83 -2.54
C ASN A 225 -18.68 4.01 -3.28
N THR A 226 -18.18 5.22 -2.98
CA THR A 226 -18.55 6.44 -3.69
C THR A 226 -17.28 7.09 -4.20
N THR A 227 -17.12 7.16 -5.52
CA THR A 227 -15.99 7.84 -6.15
C THR A 227 -16.20 9.35 -6.18
N ILE A 228 -15.14 10.12 -6.50
CA ILE A 228 -15.28 11.57 -6.72
C ILE A 228 -16.26 11.82 -7.87
N LEU A 229 -16.19 11.04 -8.94
CA LEU A 229 -17.11 11.12 -10.08
C LEU A 229 -18.56 10.89 -9.65
N ASP A 230 -18.84 9.88 -8.80
CA ASP A 230 -20.19 9.61 -8.30
C ASP A 230 -20.72 10.81 -7.50
N GLY A 231 -19.92 11.34 -6.58
CA GLY A 231 -20.29 12.49 -5.76
C GLY A 231 -20.55 13.75 -6.60
N ILE A 232 -19.74 13.99 -7.62
CA ILE A 232 -19.91 15.10 -8.56
C ILE A 232 -21.15 14.88 -9.44
N SER A 233 -21.33 13.68 -9.98
CA SER A 233 -22.50 13.35 -10.83
C SER A 233 -23.83 13.46 -10.06
N GLY A 234 -23.81 13.25 -8.76
CA GLY A 234 -24.96 13.48 -7.89
C GLY A 234 -25.35 14.97 -7.70
N LYS A 235 -24.44 15.89 -8.08
CA LYS A 235 -24.66 17.35 -7.95
C LYS A 235 -24.77 18.05 -9.31
N PHE A 236 -24.06 17.56 -10.31
CA PHE A 236 -23.98 18.17 -11.64
C PHE A 236 -24.61 17.23 -12.67
N ALA A 237 -25.69 17.66 -13.31
CA ALA A 237 -26.31 16.92 -14.38
C ALA A 237 -25.35 16.83 -15.59
N GLY A 238 -25.03 15.60 -16.02
CA GLY A 238 -24.18 15.39 -17.18
C GLY A 238 -22.69 15.62 -16.93
N ALA A 239 -22.19 15.29 -15.74
CA ALA A 239 -20.76 15.24 -15.47
C ALA A 239 -20.06 14.31 -16.48
N MET A 240 -18.98 14.78 -17.07
CA MET A 240 -18.16 14.06 -18.03
C MET A 240 -16.90 13.52 -17.35
N TYR A 241 -16.34 12.44 -17.88
CA TYR A 241 -15.13 11.84 -17.28
C TYR A 241 -14.13 11.38 -18.34
N ASP A 242 -12.84 11.65 -18.10
CA ASP A 242 -11.71 11.00 -18.77
C ASP A 242 -10.58 10.80 -17.74
N ASN A 243 -10.04 9.59 -17.66
CA ASN A 243 -8.96 9.28 -16.72
C ASN A 243 -7.60 9.87 -17.11
N GLY A 244 -7.46 10.39 -18.32
CA GLY A 244 -6.22 10.96 -18.83
C GLY A 244 -5.15 9.94 -19.18
N CYS A 245 -5.42 8.64 -19.09
CA CYS A 245 -4.45 7.58 -19.40
C CYS A 245 -4.30 7.38 -20.89
N ASP A 246 -3.10 7.07 -21.36
CA ASP A 246 -2.88 6.71 -22.76
C ASP A 246 -3.54 5.38 -23.12
N ARG A 247 -3.98 5.25 -24.37
CA ARG A 247 -4.36 3.96 -24.92
C ARG A 247 -3.27 3.49 -25.87
N VAL A 248 -2.77 2.29 -25.62
CA VAL A 248 -1.60 1.74 -26.31
C VAL A 248 -1.90 0.38 -26.93
N VAL A 249 -1.13 0.05 -27.96
CA VAL A 249 -1.00 -1.30 -28.51
C VAL A 249 0.45 -1.75 -28.34
N ILE A 250 0.65 -3.02 -28.02
CA ILE A 250 1.98 -3.58 -27.69
C ILE A 250 2.28 -4.71 -28.66
N LYS A 251 3.28 -4.49 -29.53
CA LYS A 251 3.70 -5.46 -30.55
C LYS A 251 4.87 -6.28 -30.02
N SER A 252 4.79 -7.61 -30.14
CA SER A 252 5.91 -8.51 -29.87
C SER A 252 6.91 -8.53 -31.03
N GLU A 253 8.17 -8.40 -30.74
CA GLU A 253 9.23 -8.52 -31.76
C GLU A 253 9.39 -9.96 -32.27
N LEU A 254 9.11 -10.95 -31.42
CA LEU A 254 9.20 -12.37 -31.80
C LEU A 254 8.13 -12.75 -32.86
N THR A 255 6.88 -12.42 -32.59
CA THR A 255 5.77 -12.85 -33.43
C THR A 255 5.38 -11.84 -34.51
N GLY A 256 5.79 -10.59 -34.34
CA GLY A 256 5.36 -9.47 -35.20
C GLY A 256 3.87 -9.11 -35.04
N LYS A 257 3.16 -9.75 -34.09
CA LYS A 257 1.75 -9.53 -33.74
C LYS A 257 1.61 -8.76 -32.44
N TYR A 258 0.39 -8.30 -32.15
CA TYR A 258 0.09 -7.50 -30.98
C TYR A 258 -0.41 -8.36 -29.82
N LEU A 259 -0.01 -7.98 -28.60
CA LEU A 259 -0.61 -8.54 -27.38
C LEU A 259 -2.09 -8.21 -27.37
N GLY A 260 -2.89 -9.16 -26.97
CA GLY A 260 -4.33 -8.99 -26.76
C GLY A 260 -4.85 -10.05 -25.82
N VAL A 261 -6.10 -9.90 -25.39
CA VAL A 261 -6.74 -10.70 -24.34
C VAL A 261 -7.87 -11.53 -24.94
N SER A 262 -7.84 -12.84 -24.70
CA SER A 262 -8.91 -13.77 -25.07
C SER A 262 -10.01 -13.84 -24.00
N ASP A 263 -11.12 -14.52 -24.31
CA ASP A 263 -12.29 -14.64 -23.42
C ASP A 263 -11.97 -15.37 -22.10
N ASP A 264 -10.90 -16.15 -22.04
CA ASP A 264 -10.39 -16.83 -20.85
C ASP A 264 -9.30 -16.03 -20.10
N ASP A 265 -9.20 -14.74 -20.38
CA ASP A 265 -8.23 -13.79 -19.81
C ASP A 265 -6.77 -14.04 -20.22
N THR A 266 -6.51 -14.99 -21.11
CA THR A 266 -5.15 -15.29 -21.60
C THR A 266 -4.62 -14.14 -22.46
N VAL A 267 -3.38 -13.70 -22.17
CA VAL A 267 -2.68 -12.68 -22.98
C VAL A 267 -1.78 -13.37 -23.99
N SER A 268 -1.92 -12.99 -25.27
CA SER A 268 -1.12 -13.57 -26.36
C SER A 268 -0.83 -12.54 -27.45
N ALA A 269 0.36 -12.61 -28.05
CA ALA A 269 0.80 -11.79 -29.18
C ALA A 269 0.40 -12.45 -30.52
N ILE A 270 -0.90 -12.53 -30.78
CA ILE A 270 -1.48 -13.16 -31.98
C ILE A 270 -2.45 -12.24 -32.73
N TYR A 271 -2.77 -11.09 -32.17
CA TYR A 271 -3.79 -10.18 -32.68
C TYR A 271 -3.22 -9.18 -33.68
N GLU A 272 -4.10 -8.61 -34.51
CA GLU A 272 -3.77 -7.49 -35.39
C GLU A 272 -3.89 -6.18 -34.61
N LYS A 273 -3.27 -5.10 -35.12
CA LYS A 273 -3.21 -3.80 -34.44
C LYS A 273 -4.56 -3.19 -34.12
N ASP A 274 -5.52 -3.38 -34.99
CA ASP A 274 -6.89 -2.83 -34.93
C ASP A 274 -7.90 -3.77 -34.24
N ASP A 275 -7.47 -4.94 -33.78
CA ASP A 275 -8.34 -5.82 -32.98
C ASP A 275 -8.66 -5.16 -31.64
N PRO A 276 -9.95 -5.01 -31.26
CA PRO A 276 -10.34 -4.41 -29.98
C PRO A 276 -9.72 -5.09 -28.76
N ARG A 277 -9.35 -6.37 -28.87
CA ARG A 277 -8.70 -7.15 -27.80
C ARG A 277 -7.25 -6.75 -27.57
N ALA A 278 -6.62 -6.06 -28.53
CA ALA A 278 -5.22 -5.63 -28.42
C ALA A 278 -5.05 -4.23 -27.81
N LEU A 279 -6.13 -3.60 -27.36
CA LEU A 279 -6.09 -2.25 -26.83
C LEU A 279 -5.97 -2.25 -25.31
N PHE A 280 -4.90 -1.61 -24.81
CA PHE A 280 -4.64 -1.46 -23.38
C PHE A 280 -4.65 0.01 -22.96
N GLU A 281 -5.13 0.27 -21.77
CA GLU A 281 -4.97 1.52 -21.07
C GLU A 281 -3.70 1.45 -20.23
N LYS A 282 -2.84 2.44 -20.38
CA LYS A 282 -1.56 2.58 -19.69
C LYS A 282 -1.67 3.65 -18.63
N ALA A 283 -1.54 3.28 -17.36
CA ALA A 283 -1.49 4.21 -16.25
C ALA A 283 -0.08 4.30 -15.68
N GLU A 284 0.47 5.53 -15.59
CA GLU A 284 1.81 5.82 -15.09
C GLU A 284 1.75 6.44 -13.69
N TYR A 285 2.35 5.75 -12.70
CA TYR A 285 2.32 6.18 -11.29
C TYR A 285 3.61 6.91 -10.85
N GLY A 286 4.56 7.10 -11.76
CA GLY A 286 5.90 7.56 -11.43
C GLY A 286 6.82 6.41 -10.99
N HIS A 287 8.11 6.74 -10.75
CA HIS A 287 9.14 5.75 -10.33
C HIS A 287 9.29 4.54 -11.25
N ASP A 288 9.01 4.73 -12.57
CA ASP A 288 8.96 3.69 -13.61
C ASP A 288 7.85 2.65 -13.39
N GLU A 289 6.91 2.88 -12.49
CA GLU A 289 5.81 1.98 -12.22
C GLU A 289 4.60 2.30 -13.09
N THR A 290 4.13 1.30 -13.81
CA THR A 290 3.07 1.41 -14.81
C THR A 290 2.16 0.19 -14.73
N THR A 291 0.88 0.35 -14.97
CA THR A 291 -0.05 -0.76 -15.14
C THR A 291 -0.65 -0.75 -16.54
N TYR A 292 -1.03 -1.93 -17.01
CA TYR A 292 -1.69 -2.12 -18.29
C TYR A 292 -3.02 -2.83 -18.07
N ARG A 293 -4.12 -2.12 -18.33
CA ARG A 293 -5.48 -2.63 -18.23
C ARG A 293 -6.04 -2.84 -19.62
N ALA A 294 -6.44 -4.06 -19.93
CA ALA A 294 -7.08 -4.33 -21.21
C ALA A 294 -8.48 -3.70 -21.25
N LEU A 295 -8.78 -2.97 -22.32
CA LEU A 295 -10.10 -2.37 -22.48
C LEU A 295 -11.16 -3.40 -22.87
N TYR A 296 -10.75 -4.58 -23.35
CA TYR A 296 -11.65 -5.66 -23.73
C TYR A 296 -12.40 -6.28 -22.54
N ASN A 297 -11.69 -6.65 -21.47
CA ASN A 297 -12.27 -7.28 -20.28
C ASN A 297 -12.21 -6.40 -19.02
N ASN A 298 -11.65 -5.18 -19.13
CA ASN A 298 -11.49 -4.22 -18.05
C ASN A 298 -10.63 -4.73 -16.87
N ARG A 299 -9.62 -5.58 -17.14
CA ARG A 299 -8.73 -6.18 -16.16
C ARG A 299 -7.28 -5.88 -16.45
N TYR A 300 -6.43 -5.99 -15.43
CA TYR A 300 -5.00 -5.73 -15.49
C TYR A 300 -4.19 -6.98 -15.83
N ILE A 301 -3.09 -6.79 -16.56
CA ILE A 301 -2.08 -7.83 -16.75
C ILE A 301 -1.39 -8.08 -15.40
N THR A 302 -1.24 -9.36 -15.01
CA THR A 302 -0.60 -9.75 -13.74
C THR A 302 0.66 -10.58 -13.95
N GLU A 303 1.64 -10.41 -13.07
CA GLU A 303 2.86 -11.22 -13.06
C GLU A 303 2.58 -12.69 -12.76
N ASN A 304 1.70 -12.99 -11.81
CA ASN A 304 1.47 -14.34 -11.29
C ASN A 304 0.99 -15.33 -12.34
N THR A 305 0.02 -14.89 -13.13
CA THR A 305 -0.69 -15.76 -14.07
C THR A 305 -0.26 -15.51 -15.50
N CYS A 306 0.43 -14.39 -15.79
CA CYS A 306 0.65 -13.85 -17.15
C CYS A 306 -0.66 -13.74 -17.91
N LYS A 307 -1.75 -13.43 -17.21
CA LYS A 307 -3.08 -13.19 -17.72
C LYS A 307 -3.54 -11.77 -17.44
N CYS A 308 -4.66 -11.39 -18.01
CA CYS A 308 -5.35 -10.14 -17.73
C CYS A 308 -6.57 -10.42 -16.85
N ASP A 309 -6.33 -10.84 -15.61
CA ASP A 309 -7.33 -11.44 -14.72
C ASP A 309 -7.55 -10.69 -13.39
N SER A 310 -6.82 -9.61 -13.12
CA SER A 310 -7.00 -8.79 -11.92
C SER A 310 -7.94 -7.61 -12.15
N GLU A 311 -8.91 -7.43 -11.27
CA GLU A 311 -9.87 -6.30 -11.32
C GLU A 311 -9.33 -5.04 -10.66
N SER A 312 -8.29 -5.16 -9.83
CA SER A 312 -7.69 -4.06 -9.07
C SER A 312 -6.21 -4.29 -8.80
N THR A 313 -5.51 -3.25 -8.36
CA THR A 313 -4.11 -3.27 -7.93
C THR A 313 -3.95 -3.62 -6.44
N TYR A 314 -4.98 -4.20 -5.81
CA TYR A 314 -5.05 -4.44 -4.38
C TYR A 314 -4.39 -5.76 -3.96
N ARG A 315 -3.13 -5.74 -3.54
CA ARG A 315 -2.42 -6.87 -2.90
C ARG A 315 -1.13 -6.38 -2.24
N TRP A 316 -0.56 -7.19 -1.29
CA TRP A 316 0.74 -6.89 -0.65
C TRP A 316 1.86 -6.63 -1.66
N TYR A 317 1.90 -7.34 -2.73
CA TYR A 317 2.73 -7.03 -3.87
C TYR A 317 1.81 -6.74 -5.05
N SER A 318 1.84 -5.52 -5.56
CA SER A 318 1.07 -5.15 -6.75
C SER A 318 1.63 -5.85 -7.98
N GLN A 319 1.10 -7.04 -8.24
CA GLN A 319 1.54 -7.92 -9.33
C GLN A 319 1.19 -7.39 -10.71
N GLU A 320 0.37 -6.35 -10.75
CA GLU A 320 -0.05 -5.61 -11.92
C GLU A 320 1.00 -4.60 -12.38
N ILE A 321 2.03 -4.33 -11.56
CA ILE A 321 3.09 -3.36 -11.88
C ILE A 321 4.04 -3.94 -12.91
N MET A 322 4.20 -3.16 -13.97
CA MET A 322 5.22 -3.34 -15.00
C MET A 322 6.15 -2.13 -15.00
N LYS A 323 7.45 -2.39 -15.18
CA LYS A 323 8.48 -1.35 -15.27
C LYS A 323 9.04 -1.34 -16.70
N PRO A 324 8.52 -0.49 -17.59
CA PRO A 324 8.97 -0.44 -18.98
C PRO A 324 10.40 0.15 -19.05
N GLN A 325 11.31 -0.61 -19.62
CA GLN A 325 12.69 -0.20 -19.87
C GLN A 325 12.89 0.01 -21.36
N LYS A 326 13.15 1.25 -21.77
CA LYS A 326 13.38 1.60 -23.19
C LYS A 326 14.77 1.18 -23.65
N HIS A 327 14.84 0.53 -24.80
CA HIS A 327 16.05 0.12 -25.52
C HIS A 327 15.93 0.56 -26.98
N GLY A 328 16.25 1.80 -27.26
CA GLY A 328 16.00 2.43 -28.57
C GLY A 328 14.49 2.63 -28.78
N ASP A 329 13.96 2.06 -29.85
CA ASP A 329 12.52 2.04 -30.19
C ASP A 329 11.74 0.87 -29.56
N LYS A 330 12.45 -0.02 -28.87
CA LYS A 330 11.89 -1.20 -28.22
C LYS A 330 11.77 -1.03 -26.70
N VAL A 331 10.92 -1.86 -26.09
CA VAL A 331 10.65 -1.85 -24.65
C VAL A 331 10.81 -3.26 -24.08
N LEU A 332 11.51 -3.37 -22.97
CA LEU A 332 11.53 -4.55 -22.11
C LEU A 332 10.66 -4.25 -20.89
N TYR A 333 9.67 -5.09 -20.62
CA TYR A 333 8.82 -4.95 -19.43
C TYR A 333 9.38 -5.77 -18.27
N ARG A 334 9.79 -5.11 -17.20
CA ARG A 334 10.11 -5.76 -15.94
C ARG A 334 8.89 -5.80 -15.05
N THR A 335 8.66 -6.93 -14.42
CA THR A 335 7.61 -7.09 -13.42
C THR A 335 8.06 -6.53 -12.08
N TYR A 336 7.15 -6.48 -11.10
CA TYR A 336 7.47 -6.07 -9.73
C TYR A 336 8.68 -6.83 -9.16
N PHE A 337 8.72 -8.16 -9.33
CA PHE A 337 9.83 -9.00 -8.84
C PHE A 337 11.05 -9.04 -9.78
N GLY A 338 11.11 -8.14 -10.74
CA GLY A 338 12.28 -7.97 -11.63
C GLY A 338 12.42 -9.03 -12.72
N LYS A 339 11.44 -9.93 -12.88
CA LYS A 339 11.38 -10.85 -14.02
C LYS A 339 11.04 -10.08 -15.29
N ALA A 340 11.40 -10.59 -16.45
CA ALA A 340 10.98 -10.02 -17.73
C ALA A 340 9.69 -10.69 -18.23
N LEU A 341 8.75 -9.89 -18.73
CA LEU A 341 7.70 -10.42 -19.60
C LEU A 341 8.29 -10.83 -20.94
N GLY A 342 7.81 -11.91 -21.47
CA GLY A 342 8.16 -12.41 -22.80
C GLY A 342 6.98 -13.14 -23.44
N VAL A 343 7.16 -13.61 -24.65
CA VAL A 343 6.19 -14.47 -25.35
C VAL A 343 6.88 -15.75 -25.81
N ASP A 344 6.16 -16.85 -25.75
CA ASP A 344 6.61 -18.12 -26.30
C ASP A 344 6.43 -18.17 -27.85
N GLU A 345 6.88 -19.25 -28.48
CA GLU A 345 6.77 -19.45 -29.92
C GLU A 345 5.32 -19.44 -30.46
N LYS A 346 4.33 -19.66 -29.59
CA LYS A 346 2.91 -19.59 -29.89
C LYS A 346 2.32 -18.21 -29.63
N GLY A 347 3.16 -17.27 -29.16
CA GLY A 347 2.78 -15.91 -28.83
C GLY A 347 2.17 -15.75 -27.43
N LYS A 348 2.07 -16.80 -26.59
CA LYS A 348 1.52 -16.70 -25.25
C LYS A 348 2.45 -15.93 -24.33
N LEU A 349 1.90 -14.99 -23.54
CA LEU A 349 2.64 -14.23 -22.55
C LEU A 349 3.21 -15.15 -21.46
N THR A 350 4.47 -14.96 -21.13
CA THR A 350 5.22 -15.76 -20.16
C THR A 350 6.16 -14.90 -19.32
N LEU A 351 6.67 -15.45 -18.22
CA LEU A 351 7.77 -14.85 -17.46
C LEU A 351 9.09 -15.50 -17.82
N VAL A 352 10.08 -14.67 -18.10
CA VAL A 352 11.42 -15.11 -18.49
C VAL A 352 12.43 -14.66 -17.44
N LYS A 353 13.19 -15.62 -16.89
CA LYS A 353 14.22 -15.34 -15.87
C LYS A 353 15.57 -14.88 -16.45
N GLN A 354 15.80 -15.03 -17.75
CA GLN A 354 17.10 -14.80 -18.35
C GLN A 354 17.45 -13.31 -18.51
N PHE A 355 18.71 -13.01 -18.25
CA PHE A 355 19.33 -11.73 -18.57
C PHE A 355 19.61 -11.66 -20.08
N GLY A 356 19.58 -10.44 -20.63
CA GLY A 356 19.87 -10.18 -22.03
C GLY A 356 18.65 -9.73 -22.83
N LEU A 357 18.94 -9.15 -23.99
CA LEU A 357 17.92 -8.65 -24.94
C LEU A 357 17.77 -9.68 -26.07
N SER A 358 16.58 -10.26 -26.18
CA SER A 358 16.19 -11.20 -27.23
C SER A 358 14.75 -10.89 -27.66
N ASP A 359 14.40 -11.22 -28.89
CA ASP A 359 13.12 -10.85 -29.49
C ASP A 359 11.90 -11.39 -28.71
N ASP A 360 12.05 -12.50 -28.02
CA ASP A 360 11.01 -13.08 -27.16
C ASP A 360 10.61 -12.20 -25.96
N LYS A 361 11.45 -11.21 -25.60
CA LYS A 361 11.26 -10.27 -24.47
C LYS A 361 11.12 -8.83 -24.92
N MET A 362 11.30 -8.56 -26.19
CA MET A 362 11.28 -7.21 -26.70
C MET A 362 9.94 -6.92 -27.36
N PHE A 363 9.46 -5.73 -27.07
CA PHE A 363 8.18 -5.23 -27.57
C PHE A 363 8.34 -3.83 -28.15
N SER A 364 7.45 -3.44 -29.04
CA SER A 364 7.25 -2.06 -29.46
C SER A 364 5.89 -1.57 -28.95
N GLU A 365 5.89 -0.44 -28.24
CA GLU A 365 4.68 0.19 -27.71
C GLU A 365 4.33 1.41 -28.57
N GLU A 366 3.06 1.49 -29.00
CA GLU A 366 2.54 2.62 -29.75
C GLU A 366 1.32 3.22 -29.06
N ILE A 367 1.35 4.54 -28.84
CA ILE A 367 0.19 5.29 -28.33
C ILE A 367 -0.79 5.50 -29.50
N VAL A 368 -1.96 4.90 -29.41
CA VAL A 368 -3.02 5.06 -30.40
C VAL A 368 -4.04 6.13 -30.01
N SER A 369 -4.04 6.50 -28.71
CA SER A 369 -4.88 7.60 -28.24
C SER A 369 -4.19 8.26 -27.02
N ASP A 370 -3.78 9.52 -27.21
CA ASP A 370 -3.13 10.34 -26.21
C ASP A 370 -4.13 10.77 -25.13
N GLY A 371 -3.89 10.35 -23.89
CA GLY A 371 -4.78 10.59 -22.76
C GLY A 371 -4.82 12.05 -22.33
N ILE A 372 -3.67 12.71 -22.31
CA ILE A 372 -3.58 14.13 -21.92
C ILE A 372 -4.33 15.01 -22.92
N ARG A 373 -4.21 14.71 -24.23
CA ARG A 373 -4.95 15.43 -25.26
C ARG A 373 -6.46 15.23 -25.12
N ARG A 374 -6.93 14.00 -24.95
CA ARG A 374 -8.38 13.73 -24.73
C ARG A 374 -8.92 14.46 -23.51
N ALA A 375 -8.17 14.44 -22.41
CA ALA A 375 -8.56 15.14 -21.18
C ALA A 375 -8.64 16.66 -21.38
N ALA A 376 -7.69 17.27 -22.10
CA ALA A 376 -7.72 18.68 -22.44
C ALA A 376 -8.93 19.03 -23.34
N GLU A 377 -9.20 18.22 -24.38
CA GLU A 377 -10.38 18.38 -25.24
C GLU A 377 -11.71 18.24 -24.48
N LEU A 378 -11.74 17.40 -23.42
CA LEU A 378 -12.89 17.27 -22.55
C LEU A 378 -13.06 18.52 -21.66
N ALA A 379 -11.97 19.02 -21.09
CA ALA A 379 -11.97 20.24 -20.29
C ALA A 379 -12.44 21.46 -21.08
N GLU A 380 -12.10 21.55 -22.36
CA GLU A 380 -12.53 22.63 -23.25
C GLU A 380 -14.06 22.67 -23.42
N LYS A 381 -14.71 21.51 -23.40
CA LYS A 381 -16.16 21.37 -23.57
C LYS A 381 -16.97 21.64 -22.32
N ALA A 382 -16.32 21.77 -21.16
CA ALA A 382 -16.97 21.96 -19.86
C ALA A 382 -16.81 23.40 -19.35
N ASP A 383 -17.80 23.88 -18.57
CA ASP A 383 -17.68 25.15 -17.86
C ASP A 383 -16.62 25.09 -16.75
N TYR A 384 -16.46 23.91 -16.11
CA TYR A 384 -15.48 23.66 -15.05
C TYR A 384 -14.71 22.35 -15.30
N ALA A 385 -13.45 22.34 -14.90
CA ALA A 385 -12.66 21.10 -14.82
C ALA A 385 -12.32 20.76 -13.36
N ILE A 386 -12.43 19.51 -12.98
CA ILE A 386 -11.99 18.96 -11.68
C ILE A 386 -10.91 17.94 -11.98
N VAL A 387 -9.67 18.23 -11.59
CA VAL A 387 -8.51 17.38 -11.84
C VAL A 387 -8.18 16.56 -10.59
N CYS A 388 -8.30 15.27 -10.67
CA CYS A 388 -8.10 14.31 -9.59
C CYS A 388 -6.80 13.55 -9.82
N ILE A 389 -5.73 14.01 -9.20
CA ILE A 389 -4.37 13.48 -9.34
C ILE A 389 -3.79 13.19 -7.96
N GLY A 390 -2.80 12.31 -7.89
CA GLY A 390 -2.12 11.96 -6.67
C GLY A 390 -1.54 10.55 -6.70
N ASN A 391 -0.96 10.12 -5.59
CA ASN A 391 -0.34 8.82 -5.49
C ASN A 391 -1.36 7.73 -5.16
N ASP A 392 -1.18 6.55 -5.75
CA ASP A 392 -1.86 5.33 -5.35
C ASP A 392 -1.08 4.69 -4.19
N PRO A 393 -1.70 4.50 -3.00
CA PRO A 393 -1.02 3.98 -1.81
C PRO A 393 -0.62 2.49 -1.94
N MET A 394 -1.19 1.75 -2.90
CA MET A 394 -0.79 0.37 -3.18
C MET A 394 0.40 0.28 -4.14
N ILE A 395 0.70 1.34 -4.87
CA ILE A 395 1.76 1.36 -5.88
C ILE A 395 2.93 2.22 -5.42
N VAL A 396 2.65 3.45 -4.98
CA VAL A 396 3.67 4.43 -4.60
C VAL A 396 3.57 4.78 -3.13
N ALA A 397 4.69 4.73 -2.41
CA ALA A 397 4.74 4.97 -0.97
C ALA A 397 3.87 3.99 -0.15
N ARG A 398 3.90 2.73 -0.55
CA ARG A 398 3.28 1.65 0.20
C ARG A 398 4.20 1.17 1.32
N GLU A 399 3.69 0.32 2.19
CA GLU A 399 4.49 -0.37 3.18
C GLU A 399 5.67 -1.11 2.52
N MET A 400 6.86 -1.04 3.11
CA MET A 400 8.16 -1.50 2.59
C MET A 400 8.70 -0.74 1.36
N TYR A 401 8.07 0.36 0.96
CA TYR A 401 8.50 1.09 -0.23
C TYR A 401 8.30 2.60 -0.08
N ASP A 402 9.37 3.32 0.21
CA ASP A 402 9.35 4.78 0.32
C ASP A 402 9.27 5.48 -1.03
N ARG A 403 8.58 6.61 -1.06
CA ARG A 403 8.69 7.57 -2.16
C ARG A 403 10.09 8.16 -2.22
N LYS A 404 10.64 8.24 -3.43
CA LYS A 404 11.96 8.84 -3.65
C LYS A 404 11.93 10.37 -3.74
N THR A 405 10.76 10.94 -3.98
CA THR A 405 10.56 12.39 -4.18
C THR A 405 9.17 12.82 -3.73
N LEU A 406 9.02 14.09 -3.40
CA LEU A 406 7.72 14.71 -3.09
C LEU A 406 6.95 15.16 -4.35
N SER A 407 7.56 15.05 -5.53
CA SER A 407 6.94 15.45 -6.79
C SER A 407 5.77 14.54 -7.14
N LEU A 408 4.77 15.12 -7.80
CA LEU A 408 3.75 14.33 -8.49
C LEU A 408 4.38 13.51 -9.62
N PRO A 409 3.75 12.40 -10.04
CA PRO A 409 4.10 11.71 -11.27
C PRO A 409 4.20 12.69 -12.44
N ALA A 410 5.15 12.46 -13.36
CA ALA A 410 5.36 13.36 -14.49
C ALA A 410 4.10 13.45 -15.36
N HIS A 411 3.40 12.34 -15.56
CA HIS A 411 2.13 12.27 -16.28
C HIS A 411 1.07 13.15 -15.62
N ASP A 412 0.85 13.04 -14.30
CA ASP A 412 -0.12 13.84 -13.55
C ASP A 412 0.17 15.34 -13.65
N SER A 413 1.47 15.69 -13.56
CA SER A 413 1.91 17.07 -13.70
C SER A 413 1.65 17.63 -15.11
N ALA A 414 1.84 16.80 -16.15
CA ALA A 414 1.58 17.18 -17.53
C ALA A 414 0.07 17.30 -17.79
N LEU A 415 -0.72 16.34 -17.28
CA LEU A 415 -2.18 16.34 -17.35
C LEU A 415 -2.77 17.60 -16.71
N ALA A 416 -2.37 17.91 -15.47
CA ALA A 416 -2.84 19.10 -14.76
C ALA A 416 -2.52 20.40 -15.52
N LYS A 417 -1.30 20.51 -16.07
CA LYS A 417 -0.88 21.66 -16.87
C LYS A 417 -1.69 21.80 -18.17
N ALA A 418 -1.91 20.71 -18.88
CA ALA A 418 -2.67 20.70 -20.12
C ALA A 418 -4.13 21.13 -19.88
N VAL A 419 -4.78 20.54 -18.87
CA VAL A 419 -6.15 20.89 -18.50
C VAL A 419 -6.27 22.35 -18.08
N TYR A 420 -5.39 22.83 -17.19
CA TYR A 420 -5.40 24.21 -16.72
C TYR A 420 -5.15 25.22 -17.86
N SER A 421 -4.28 24.89 -18.80
CA SER A 421 -4.00 25.76 -19.96
C SER A 421 -5.20 25.87 -20.91
N THR A 422 -6.04 24.83 -20.95
CA THR A 422 -7.24 24.79 -21.80
C THR A 422 -8.46 25.39 -21.09
N ASN A 423 -8.65 25.05 -19.80
CA ASN A 423 -9.74 25.57 -18.98
C ASN A 423 -9.21 26.00 -17.61
N ASN A 424 -9.03 27.30 -17.42
CA ASN A 424 -8.52 27.86 -16.16
C ASN A 424 -9.55 27.91 -15.02
N LYS A 425 -10.82 27.62 -15.30
CA LYS A 425 -11.85 27.39 -14.28
C LYS A 425 -11.71 25.95 -13.75
N CYS A 426 -10.60 25.71 -13.09
CA CYS A 426 -10.14 24.37 -12.71
C CYS A 426 -9.98 24.27 -11.19
N VAL A 427 -10.46 23.15 -10.64
CA VAL A 427 -10.22 22.67 -9.26
C VAL A 427 -9.26 21.49 -9.33
N MET A 428 -8.22 21.48 -8.49
CA MET A 428 -7.25 20.39 -8.43
C MET A 428 -7.21 19.78 -7.03
#